data_55717cade63faf26a8109f31a20b8a70
#
_entry.id   55717cade63faf26a8109f31a20b8a70
#
_cell.length_a   1.000
_cell.length_b   1.000
_cell.length_c   1.000
_cell.angle_alpha   90.00
_cell.angle_beta   90.00
_cell.angle_gamma   90.00
#
_symmetry.space_group_name_H-M   'P 1'
#
loop_
_entity.id
_entity.type
_entity.pdbx_description
1 polymer ?
#
loop_
_entity_poly.entity_id
_entity_poly.type
_entity_poly.pdbx_seq_one_letter_code
_entity_poly.pdbx_strand_id
1 'polypeptide(L)'
;MERALRHGAVSLVFAHNHPSGNPAPSAGDKQVTRDLVYAAAAMQIKVLDHVIIGDNRYFSFAADGLIEQYELDFMGLKLKGVSEARRRIYRAQLFGGLADEG
;
A
#
# COMPACT_ATOMS: atom_id res chain seq x y z
N MET A 1 13.40 19.26 -3.79
CA MET A 1 13.17 17.84 -3.50
C MET A 1 13.36 17.52 -2.04
N GLU A 2 14.48 17.96 -1.51
CA GLU A 2 14.76 17.68 -0.11
C GLU A 2 13.69 18.21 0.81
N ARG A 3 13.20 19.43 0.54
CA ARG A 3 12.18 20.02 1.36
C ARG A 3 10.89 19.19 1.31
N ALA A 4 10.51 18.72 0.11
CA ALA A 4 9.31 17.93 -0.05
C ALA A 4 9.42 16.63 0.74
N LEU A 5 10.57 16.00 0.71
CA LEU A 5 10.77 14.78 1.47
C LEU A 5 10.66 15.02 2.96
N ARG A 6 11.28 16.11 3.43
CA ARG A 6 11.25 16.43 4.85
C ARG A 6 9.85 16.67 5.36
N HIS A 7 9.03 17.27 4.53
CA HIS A 7 7.68 17.63 4.94
C HIS A 7 6.63 16.60 4.52
N GLY A 8 7.08 15.47 3.97
CA GLY A 8 6.13 14.46 3.55
C GLY A 8 5.25 14.91 2.41
N ALA A 9 5.77 15.82 1.58
CA ALA A 9 4.99 16.41 0.51
C ALA A 9 5.11 15.67 -0.81
N VAL A 10 5.85 14.56 -0.84
CA VAL A 10 5.99 13.79 -2.07
C VAL A 10 4.73 13.00 -2.31
N SER A 11 4.23 13.09 -3.52
CA SER A 11 3.02 12.39 -3.94
C SER A 11 3.29 11.67 -5.24
N LEU A 12 2.59 10.56 -5.45
CA LEU A 12 2.77 9.73 -6.62
C LEU A 12 1.42 9.41 -7.26
N VAL A 13 1.44 9.32 -8.57
CA VAL A 13 0.31 8.81 -9.33
C VAL A 13 0.86 7.72 -10.24
N PHE A 14 0.22 6.57 -10.22
CA PHE A 14 0.58 5.46 -11.10
C PHE A 14 -0.47 5.34 -12.20
N ALA A 15 -0.03 4.90 -13.37
CA ALA A 15 -0.96 4.67 -14.47
C ALA A 15 -0.42 3.54 -15.32
N HIS A 16 -1.31 2.68 -15.82
CA HIS A 16 -0.91 1.69 -16.80
C HIS A 16 -2.08 1.34 -17.71
N ASN A 17 -1.77 0.75 -18.84
CA ASN A 17 -2.76 0.36 -19.83
C ASN A 17 -3.07 -1.11 -19.71
N HIS A 18 -4.34 -1.48 -19.92
CA HIS A 18 -4.72 -2.87 -20.09
C HIS A 18 -4.83 -3.17 -21.57
N PRO A 19 -4.04 -4.10 -22.09
CA PRO A 19 -4.09 -4.42 -23.52
C PRO A 19 -5.45 -4.87 -24.00
N SER A 20 -6.25 -5.45 -23.11
CA SER A 20 -7.58 -5.91 -23.48
C SER A 20 -8.54 -4.76 -23.75
N GLY A 21 -8.20 -3.53 -23.34
CA GLY A 21 -9.09 -2.39 -23.45
C GLY A 21 -10.08 -2.28 -22.32
N ASN A 22 -10.17 -3.28 -21.44
CA ASN A 22 -11.05 -3.26 -20.28
C ASN A 22 -10.27 -2.73 -19.09
N PRO A 23 -10.64 -1.57 -18.52
CA PRO A 23 -9.86 -0.98 -17.43
C PRO A 23 -10.14 -1.60 -16.07
N ALA A 24 -11.06 -2.56 -15.97
CA ALA A 24 -11.38 -3.14 -14.68
C ALA A 24 -10.13 -3.76 -14.04
N PRO A 25 -9.87 -3.49 -12.76
CA PRO A 25 -8.69 -4.04 -12.12
C PRO A 25 -8.83 -5.53 -11.87
N SER A 26 -7.77 -6.27 -12.13
CA SER A 26 -7.71 -7.67 -11.76
C SER A 26 -7.37 -7.80 -10.29
N ALA A 27 -7.48 -9.02 -9.76
CA ALA A 27 -7.05 -9.27 -8.39
C ALA A 27 -5.58 -8.96 -8.22
N GLY A 28 -4.77 -9.28 -9.24
CA GLY A 28 -3.34 -8.96 -9.20
C GLY A 28 -3.08 -7.46 -9.19
N ASP A 29 -3.86 -6.70 -9.98
CA ASP A 29 -3.75 -5.24 -9.98
C ASP A 29 -4.02 -4.67 -8.60
N LYS A 30 -5.04 -5.18 -7.94
CA LYS A 30 -5.39 -4.70 -6.61
C LYS A 30 -4.31 -5.05 -5.60
N GLN A 31 -3.73 -6.23 -5.72
CA GLN A 31 -2.65 -6.66 -4.84
C GLN A 31 -1.43 -5.75 -5.00
N VAL A 32 -1.03 -5.50 -6.24
CA VAL A 32 0.12 -4.65 -6.51
C VAL A 32 -0.13 -3.24 -6.01
N THR A 33 -1.33 -2.71 -6.24
CA THR A 33 -1.66 -1.36 -5.79
C THR A 33 -1.64 -1.27 -4.28
N ARG A 34 -2.17 -2.26 -3.60
CA ARG A 34 -2.13 -2.29 -2.15
C ARG A 34 -0.70 -2.29 -1.64
N ASP A 35 0.15 -3.12 -2.24
CA ASP A 35 1.55 -3.20 -1.84
C ASP A 35 2.26 -1.87 -2.07
N LEU A 36 1.97 -1.20 -3.17
CA LEU A 36 2.54 0.12 -3.47
C LEU A 36 2.10 1.16 -2.46
N VAL A 37 0.82 1.14 -2.09
CA VAL A 37 0.29 2.08 -1.10
C VAL A 37 0.96 1.82 0.26
N TYR A 38 1.12 0.56 0.62
CA TYR A 38 1.76 0.20 1.89
C TYR A 38 3.22 0.68 1.91
N ALA A 39 3.95 0.42 0.83
CA ALA A 39 5.35 0.83 0.75
C ALA A 39 5.48 2.35 0.80
N ALA A 40 4.61 3.03 0.06
CA ALA A 40 4.63 4.50 0.04
C ALA A 40 4.29 5.07 1.41
N ALA A 41 3.30 4.49 2.08
CA ALA A 41 2.91 4.96 3.40
C ALA A 41 4.05 4.79 4.39
N ALA A 42 4.77 3.68 4.31
CA ALA A 42 5.92 3.44 5.19
C ALA A 42 7.01 4.47 4.96
N MET A 43 7.10 5.01 3.75
CA MET A 43 8.09 6.02 3.39
C MET A 43 7.53 7.43 3.49
N GLN A 44 6.31 7.58 4.00
CA GLN A 44 5.63 8.86 4.13
C GLN A 44 5.43 9.53 2.78
N ILE A 45 5.14 8.72 1.78
CA ILE A 45 4.81 9.20 0.44
C ILE A 45 3.34 8.92 0.21
N LYS A 46 2.63 9.91 -0.34
CA LYS A 46 1.21 9.77 -0.60
C LYS A 46 0.98 9.25 -2.00
N VAL A 47 0.25 8.16 -2.11
CA VAL A 47 -0.25 7.71 -3.41
C VAL A 47 -1.58 8.41 -3.64
N LEU A 48 -1.63 9.26 -4.64
CA LEU A 48 -2.85 9.99 -4.95
C LEU A 48 -3.83 9.15 -5.72
N ASP A 49 -3.32 8.34 -6.65
CA ASP A 49 -4.18 7.49 -7.44
C ASP A 49 -3.36 6.45 -8.17
N HIS A 50 -4.04 5.42 -8.60
CA HIS A 50 -3.57 4.45 -9.59
C HIS A 50 -4.68 4.35 -10.62
N VAL A 51 -4.37 4.64 -11.87
CA VAL A 51 -5.35 4.70 -12.94
C VAL A 51 -5.04 3.63 -13.97
N ILE A 52 -6.02 2.82 -14.28
CA ILE A 52 -5.90 1.82 -15.35
C ILE A 52 -6.64 2.35 -16.56
N ILE A 53 -5.97 2.39 -17.69
CA ILE A 53 -6.52 2.97 -18.89
C ILE A 53 -6.90 1.85 -19.85
N GLY A 54 -8.13 1.89 -20.33
CA GLY A 54 -8.62 0.99 -21.36
C GLY A 54 -9.06 1.78 -22.59
N ASP A 55 -9.90 1.18 -23.40
CA ASP A 55 -10.41 1.83 -24.62
C ASP A 55 -11.41 2.90 -24.23
N ASN A 56 -11.02 4.16 -24.36
CA ASN A 56 -11.89 5.31 -24.05
C ASN A 56 -12.50 5.25 -22.66
N ARG A 57 -11.89 4.50 -21.75
CA ARG A 57 -12.37 4.36 -20.37
C ARG A 57 -11.17 4.27 -19.47
N TYR A 58 -11.42 4.50 -18.19
CA TYR A 58 -10.36 4.32 -17.23
C TYR A 58 -10.98 3.91 -15.90
N PHE A 59 -10.16 3.32 -15.06
CA PHE A 59 -10.54 2.98 -13.68
C PHE A 59 -9.60 3.72 -12.74
N SER A 60 -10.16 4.43 -11.78
CA SER A 60 -9.39 5.17 -10.78
C SER A 60 -9.55 4.48 -9.43
N PHE A 61 -8.44 4.00 -8.87
CA PHE A 61 -8.48 3.40 -7.55
C PHE A 61 -8.92 4.41 -6.48
N ALA A 62 -8.52 5.67 -6.64
CA ALA A 62 -8.91 6.71 -5.68
C ALA A 62 -10.41 6.97 -5.75
N ALA A 63 -10.96 7.08 -6.96
CA ALA A 63 -12.37 7.35 -7.12
C ALA A 63 -13.21 6.20 -6.56
N ASP A 64 -12.69 4.98 -6.61
CA ASP A 64 -13.39 3.81 -6.11
C ASP A 64 -13.18 3.62 -4.60
N GLY A 65 -12.43 4.49 -3.96
CA GLY A 65 -12.18 4.42 -2.53
C GLY A 65 -11.11 3.45 -2.11
N LEU A 66 -10.43 2.82 -3.07
CA LEU A 66 -9.48 1.76 -2.74
C LEU A 66 -8.17 2.31 -2.19
N ILE A 67 -7.71 3.46 -2.66
CA ILE A 67 -6.49 4.05 -2.11
C ILE A 67 -6.67 4.33 -0.63
N GLU A 68 -7.78 4.96 -0.27
CA GLU A 68 -8.07 5.26 1.12
C GLU A 68 -8.21 3.98 1.93
N GLN A 69 -8.87 2.98 1.37
CA GLN A 69 -9.05 1.70 2.04
C GLN A 69 -7.71 1.05 2.37
N TYR A 70 -6.78 1.06 1.41
CA TYR A 70 -5.47 0.47 1.62
C TYR A 70 -4.67 1.25 2.65
N GLU A 71 -4.82 2.57 2.66
CA GLU A 71 -4.13 3.38 3.67
C GLU A 71 -4.65 3.06 5.07
N LEU A 72 -5.94 2.92 5.21
CA LEU A 72 -6.53 2.56 6.49
C LEU A 72 -6.12 1.16 6.91
N ASP A 73 -6.07 0.24 5.96
CA ASP A 73 -5.60 -1.12 6.23
C ASP A 73 -4.15 -1.11 6.72
N PHE A 74 -3.31 -0.30 6.09
CA PHE A 74 -1.92 -0.19 6.50
C PHE A 74 -1.80 0.32 7.93
N MET A 75 -2.59 1.32 8.28
CA MET A 75 -2.56 1.85 9.63
C MET A 75 -2.97 0.80 10.65
N GLY A 76 -3.98 0.00 10.31
CA GLY A 76 -4.41 -1.10 11.16
C GLY A 76 -3.32 -2.14 11.35
N LEU A 77 -2.63 -2.49 10.26
CA LEU A 77 -1.53 -3.43 10.33
C LEU A 77 -0.38 -2.89 11.16
N LYS A 78 -0.10 -1.60 11.04
CA LYS A 78 0.97 -0.99 11.80
C LYS A 78 0.70 -1.06 13.29
N LEU A 79 -0.51 -0.73 13.71
CA LEU A 79 -0.88 -0.79 15.11
C LEU A 79 -0.86 -2.22 15.64
N LYS A 80 -1.38 -3.14 14.83
CA LYS A 80 -1.37 -4.55 15.17
C LYS A 80 0.06 -5.08 15.22
N GLY A 81 0.90 -4.62 14.30
CA GLY A 81 2.28 -5.03 14.22
C GLY A 81 3.09 -4.65 15.45
N VAL A 82 2.80 -3.50 16.03
CA VAL A 82 3.49 -3.10 17.25
C VAL A 82 3.20 -4.10 18.38
N SER A 83 1.94 -4.45 18.52
CA SER A 83 1.53 -5.44 19.52
C SER A 83 2.15 -6.79 19.28
N GLU A 84 2.14 -7.22 18.02
CA GLU A 84 2.69 -8.52 17.66
C GLU A 84 4.19 -8.55 17.76
N ALA A 85 4.85 -7.45 17.44
CA ALA A 85 6.30 -7.35 17.57
C ALA A 85 6.71 -7.51 19.03
N ARG A 86 5.97 -6.90 19.95
CA ARG A 86 6.23 -7.07 21.37
C ARG A 86 6.11 -8.53 21.77
N ARG A 87 5.07 -9.19 21.31
CA ARG A 87 4.88 -10.59 21.61
C ARG A 87 5.99 -11.45 21.06
N ARG A 88 6.45 -11.12 19.85
CA ARG A 88 7.52 -11.87 19.22
C ARG A 88 8.82 -11.71 19.97
N ILE A 89 9.13 -10.49 20.37
CA ILE A 89 10.35 -10.24 21.14
C ILE A 89 10.29 -11.00 22.46
N TYR A 90 9.17 -10.93 23.11
CA TYR A 90 8.96 -11.59 24.38
C TYR A 90 9.13 -13.10 24.23
N ARG A 91 8.50 -13.65 23.16
CA ARG A 91 8.58 -15.07 22.90
C ARG A 91 9.99 -15.50 22.53
N ALA A 92 10.70 -14.68 21.77
CA ALA A 92 12.06 -14.99 21.41
C ALA A 92 12.96 -15.05 22.63
N GLN A 93 12.74 -14.15 23.60
CA GLN A 93 13.49 -14.17 24.83
C GLN A 93 13.22 -15.42 25.64
N LEU A 94 11.99 -15.90 25.61
CA LEU A 94 11.61 -17.09 26.36
C LEU A 94 12.07 -18.36 25.70
N PHE A 95 12.00 -18.42 24.36
CA PHE A 95 12.24 -19.65 23.64
C PHE A 95 13.51 -19.64 22.79
N GLY A 96 14.19 -18.51 22.74
CA GLY A 96 15.47 -18.42 22.03
C GLY A 96 15.38 -18.47 20.55
N GLY A 97 14.22 -18.18 19.96
CA GLY A 97 14.07 -18.22 18.53
C GLY A 97 13.23 -17.08 18.03
N LEU A 98 13.37 -16.82 16.73
CA LEU A 98 12.52 -15.85 16.09
C LEU A 98 11.21 -16.47 15.78
N ALA A 99 10.16 -15.76 16.08
CA ALA A 99 8.85 -16.21 15.69
C ALA A 99 8.75 -16.09 14.20
N ASP A 100 8.04 -17.02 13.63
CA ASP A 100 7.77 -16.99 12.24
C ASP A 100 6.79 -15.88 11.95
N GLU A 101 7.08 -15.11 10.95
CA GLU A 101 6.22 -14.03 10.64
C GLU A 101 5.12 -14.41 9.71
N GLY A 102 5.10 -15.59 9.25
CA GLY A 102 4.00 -16.17 8.49
C GLY A 102 3.13 -15.27 7.69
#